data_8b4535cb70afecdd3498594986e0844e
#
_entry.id   8b4535cb70afecdd3498594986e0844e
#
_cell.length_a   1.000
_cell.length_b   1.000
_cell.length_c   1.000
_cell.angle_alpha   90.00
_cell.angle_beta   90.00
_cell.angle_gamma   90.00
#
_symmetry.space_group_name_H-M   'P 1'
#
loop_
_entity.id
_entity.type
_entity.pdbx_description
1 polymer ?
#
loop_
_entity_poly.entity_id
_entity_poly.type
_entity_poly.pdbx_seq_one_letter_code
_entity_poly.pdbx_strand_id
1 'polypeptide(L)'
;MQKIALVEDEKDLNDLIRAYLEKEGYEVTSYYNGKDAIDNVNKEYHLWILDIMLGDDISGYDIIKKVREYNADMPVIFTSARDKELDKIIGLELGSDDYVTKPYSPKELVLRVNNIMRRVYTKDKQNITYKDYMVDVDKRMVLLNNQNINLQR
;
A
#
# COMPACT_ATOMS: atom_id res chain seq x y z
N MET A 1 -15.41 2.70 0.86
CA MET A 1 -14.55 2.21 -0.22
C MET A 1 -13.13 2.71 0.01
N GLN A 2 -12.17 1.82 -0.06
CA GLN A 2 -10.78 2.20 0.16
C GLN A 2 -10.20 2.81 -1.11
N LYS A 3 -9.38 3.84 -0.91
CA LYS A 3 -8.85 4.66 -2.01
C LYS A 3 -7.36 4.43 -2.18
N ILE A 4 -6.95 4.23 -3.43
CA ILE A 4 -5.55 3.98 -3.78
C ILE A 4 -5.06 5.05 -4.72
N ALA A 5 -3.89 5.60 -4.45
CA ALA A 5 -3.17 6.45 -5.39
C ALA A 5 -2.15 5.59 -6.13
N LEU A 6 -2.23 5.58 -7.44
CA LEU A 6 -1.36 4.75 -8.29
C LEU A 6 -0.51 5.66 -9.17
N VAL A 7 0.79 5.62 -8.96
CA VAL A 7 1.74 6.48 -9.69
C VAL A 7 2.62 5.60 -10.56
N GLU A 8 2.43 5.71 -11.86
CA GLU A 8 3.13 4.90 -12.87
C GLU A 8 3.12 5.69 -14.17
N ASP A 9 4.30 5.96 -14.74
CA ASP A 9 4.38 6.79 -15.94
C ASP A 9 4.08 6.04 -17.24
N GLU A 10 4.16 4.73 -17.23
CA GLU A 10 3.80 3.94 -18.39
C GLU A 10 2.28 3.80 -18.43
N LYS A 11 1.66 4.54 -19.34
CA LYS A 11 0.20 4.72 -19.32
C LYS A 11 -0.56 3.39 -19.42
N ASP A 12 -0.14 2.52 -20.33
CA ASP A 12 -0.86 1.25 -20.53
C ASP A 12 -0.77 0.37 -19.29
N LEU A 13 0.38 0.34 -18.63
CA LEU A 13 0.54 -0.42 -17.41
C LEU A 13 -0.29 0.19 -16.29
N ASN A 14 -0.28 1.51 -16.16
CA ASN A 14 -1.08 2.19 -15.15
C ASN A 14 -2.56 1.84 -15.32
N ASP A 15 -3.06 1.97 -16.57
CA ASP A 15 -4.46 1.70 -16.83
C ASP A 15 -4.83 0.24 -16.55
N LEU A 16 -3.92 -0.69 -16.87
CA LEU A 16 -4.14 -2.11 -16.62
C LEU A 16 -4.21 -2.40 -15.11
N ILE A 17 -3.27 -1.87 -14.34
CA ILE A 17 -3.24 -2.07 -12.89
C ILE A 17 -4.48 -1.47 -12.26
N ARG A 18 -4.85 -0.27 -12.70
CA ARG A 18 -6.04 0.40 -12.20
C ARG A 18 -7.29 -0.48 -12.43
N ALA A 19 -7.42 -1.06 -13.63
CA ALA A 19 -8.58 -1.89 -13.94
C ALA A 19 -8.65 -3.11 -13.00
N TYR A 20 -7.51 -3.75 -12.73
CA TYR A 20 -7.48 -4.89 -11.82
C TYR A 20 -7.86 -4.49 -10.39
N LEU A 21 -7.37 -3.34 -9.93
CA LEU A 21 -7.68 -2.88 -8.58
C LEU A 21 -9.15 -2.46 -8.45
N GLU A 22 -9.68 -1.78 -9.46
CA GLU A 22 -11.08 -1.37 -9.42
C GLU A 22 -12.00 -2.58 -9.43
N LYS A 23 -11.60 -3.65 -10.10
CA LYS A 23 -12.37 -4.89 -10.10
C LYS A 23 -12.44 -5.50 -8.71
N GLU A 24 -11.44 -5.25 -7.87
CA GLU A 24 -11.43 -5.72 -6.48
C GLU A 24 -12.24 -4.83 -5.55
N GLY A 25 -12.78 -3.74 -6.04
CA GLY A 25 -13.61 -2.84 -5.25
C GLY A 25 -12.90 -1.61 -4.73
N TYR A 26 -11.66 -1.36 -5.13
CA TYR A 26 -10.95 -0.15 -4.72
C TYR A 26 -11.30 1.02 -5.62
N GLU A 27 -11.23 2.22 -5.07
CA GLU A 27 -11.33 3.44 -5.85
C GLU A 27 -9.91 3.90 -6.14
N VAL A 28 -9.53 3.96 -7.42
CA VAL A 28 -8.15 4.23 -7.81
C VAL A 28 -8.05 5.57 -8.52
N THR A 29 -7.12 6.40 -8.07
CA THR A 29 -6.74 7.61 -8.77
C THR A 29 -5.35 7.39 -9.37
N SER A 30 -5.26 7.53 -10.70
CA SER A 30 -4.01 7.32 -11.41
C SER A 30 -3.28 8.63 -11.60
N TYR A 31 -1.98 8.62 -11.35
CA TYR A 31 -1.06 9.70 -11.68
C TYR A 31 -0.01 9.14 -12.62
N TYR A 32 0.27 9.86 -13.69
CA TYR A 32 1.15 9.37 -14.75
C TYR A 32 2.53 10.04 -14.70
N ASN A 33 2.75 10.89 -13.73
CA ASN A 33 4.04 11.54 -13.52
C ASN A 33 4.18 11.96 -12.06
N GLY A 34 5.43 12.28 -11.68
CA GLY A 34 5.72 12.63 -10.29
C GLY A 34 5.14 13.95 -9.86
N LYS A 35 5.10 14.93 -10.77
CA LYS A 35 4.60 16.25 -10.43
C LYS A 35 3.14 16.22 -10.03
N ASP A 36 2.31 15.54 -10.81
CA ASP A 36 0.89 15.43 -10.50
C ASP A 36 0.67 14.70 -9.18
N ALA A 37 1.47 13.68 -8.91
CA ALA A 37 1.38 12.96 -7.65
C ALA A 37 1.77 13.85 -6.47
N ILE A 38 2.88 14.56 -6.57
CA ILE A 38 3.35 15.46 -5.51
C ILE A 38 2.30 16.51 -5.17
N ASP A 39 1.64 17.05 -6.19
CA ASP A 39 0.63 18.08 -5.99
C ASP A 39 -0.61 17.55 -5.26
N ASN A 40 -0.73 16.25 -5.11
CA ASN A 40 -1.91 15.62 -4.53
C ASN A 40 -1.61 14.73 -3.32
N VAL A 41 -0.42 14.87 -2.71
CA VAL A 41 -0.04 14.02 -1.57
C VAL A 41 -0.88 14.28 -0.32
N ASN A 42 -1.55 15.43 -0.25
CA ASN A 42 -2.37 15.78 0.91
C ASN A 42 -3.81 15.29 0.78
N LYS A 43 -4.16 14.64 -0.31
CA LYS A 43 -5.51 14.09 -0.48
C LYS A 43 -5.64 12.80 0.31
N GLU A 44 -6.87 12.42 0.57
CA GLU A 44 -7.15 11.24 1.39
C GLU A 44 -7.02 9.97 0.57
N TYR A 45 -6.02 9.16 0.92
CA TYR A 45 -5.82 7.83 0.34
C TYR A 45 -5.56 6.83 1.46
N HIS A 46 -5.74 5.56 1.15
CA HIS A 46 -5.48 4.47 2.09
C HIS A 46 -4.18 3.73 1.75
N LEU A 47 -3.69 3.90 0.53
CA LEU A 47 -2.47 3.24 0.07
C LEU A 47 -1.93 3.98 -1.15
N TRP A 48 -0.61 4.09 -1.23
CA TRP A 48 0.09 4.60 -2.41
C TRP A 48 0.87 3.49 -3.06
N ILE A 49 0.75 3.35 -4.37
CA ILE A 49 1.59 2.48 -5.19
C ILE A 49 2.47 3.40 -6.03
N LEU A 50 3.78 3.33 -5.82
CA LEU A 50 4.72 4.30 -6.36
C LEU A 50 5.79 3.61 -7.20
N ASP A 51 5.85 3.94 -8.49
CA ASP A 51 7.00 3.56 -9.30
C ASP A 51 8.18 4.45 -8.90
N ILE A 52 9.35 3.85 -8.71
CA ILE A 52 10.54 4.59 -8.31
C ILE A 52 11.02 5.49 -9.44
N MET A 53 11.00 4.99 -10.68
CA MET A 53 11.53 5.73 -11.82
C MET A 53 10.38 6.24 -12.67
N LEU A 54 10.11 7.53 -12.59
CA LEU A 54 8.94 8.14 -13.21
C LEU A 54 9.25 8.94 -14.48
N GLY A 55 10.49 9.00 -14.90
CA GLY A 55 10.84 9.66 -16.15
C GLY A 55 10.89 11.19 -16.09
N ASP A 56 10.51 11.80 -14.97
CA ASP A 56 10.71 13.23 -14.74
C ASP A 56 11.69 13.40 -13.59
N ASP A 57 11.86 14.63 -13.10
CA ASP A 57 12.83 14.90 -12.04
C ASP A 57 12.40 14.39 -10.68
N ILE A 58 11.15 13.95 -10.55
CA ILE A 58 10.59 13.50 -9.29
C ILE A 58 10.54 11.98 -9.29
N SER A 59 11.15 11.35 -8.30
CA SER A 59 11.15 9.90 -8.16
C SER A 59 10.08 9.46 -7.17
N GLY A 60 9.82 8.15 -7.13
CA GLY A 60 8.95 7.59 -6.10
C GLY A 60 9.45 7.86 -4.70
N TYR A 61 10.77 7.94 -4.52
CA TYR A 61 11.35 8.27 -3.22
C TYR A 61 10.98 9.69 -2.79
N ASP A 62 10.98 10.64 -3.72
CA ASP A 62 10.57 12.01 -3.41
C ASP A 62 9.12 12.05 -2.99
N ILE A 63 8.28 11.27 -3.67
CA ILE A 63 6.85 11.24 -3.38
C ILE A 63 6.58 10.67 -2.00
N ILE A 64 7.23 9.55 -1.63
CA ILE A 64 6.98 8.94 -0.33
C ILE A 64 7.36 9.89 0.81
N LYS A 65 8.45 10.65 0.64
CA LYS A 65 8.83 11.62 1.66
C LYS A 65 7.74 12.65 1.89
N LYS A 66 7.14 13.13 0.81
CA LYS A 66 6.05 14.10 0.93
C LYS A 66 4.81 13.48 1.52
N VAL A 67 4.45 12.27 1.09
CA VAL A 67 3.29 11.56 1.62
C VAL A 67 3.43 11.40 3.14
N ARG A 68 4.62 11.03 3.60
CA ARG A 68 4.86 10.78 5.01
C ARG A 68 4.88 12.05 5.86
N GLU A 69 5.00 13.22 5.23
CA GLU A 69 4.82 14.48 5.94
C GLU A 69 3.36 14.69 6.36
N TYR A 70 2.43 14.14 5.58
CA TYR A 70 1.00 14.28 5.90
C TYR A 70 0.47 13.08 6.68
N ASN A 71 1.03 11.91 6.47
CA ASN A 71 0.62 10.71 7.18
C ASN A 71 1.81 9.77 7.29
N ALA A 72 2.44 9.75 8.47
CA ALA A 72 3.65 8.96 8.70
C ALA A 72 3.38 7.45 8.59
N ASP A 73 2.13 7.03 8.75
CA ASP A 73 1.76 5.61 8.74
C ASP A 73 1.15 5.17 7.42
N MET A 74 1.14 6.02 6.40
CA MET A 74 0.53 5.67 5.12
C MET A 74 1.22 4.44 4.51
N PRO A 75 0.46 3.39 4.21
CA PRO A 75 1.04 2.22 3.54
C PRO A 75 1.50 2.56 2.12
N VAL A 76 2.65 2.03 1.74
CA VAL A 76 3.24 2.31 0.43
C VAL A 76 3.84 1.03 -0.14
N ILE A 77 3.55 0.76 -1.42
CA ILE A 77 4.21 -0.27 -2.20
C ILE A 77 5.04 0.41 -3.27
N PHE A 78 6.34 0.10 -3.31
CA PHE A 78 7.19 0.55 -4.41
C PHE A 78 7.16 -0.47 -5.54
N THR A 79 7.12 0.01 -6.79
CA THR A 79 7.36 -0.83 -7.96
C THR A 79 8.57 -0.28 -8.71
N SER A 80 9.32 -1.16 -9.37
CA SER A 80 10.50 -0.71 -10.11
C SER A 80 10.97 -1.78 -11.08
N ALA A 81 11.52 -1.33 -12.22
CA ALA A 81 12.22 -2.22 -13.13
C ALA A 81 13.60 -2.59 -12.59
N ARG A 82 14.09 -1.87 -11.59
CA ARG A 82 15.42 -2.08 -11.02
C ARG A 82 15.33 -3.17 -9.95
N ASP A 83 16.18 -4.17 -10.10
CA ASP A 83 16.24 -5.29 -9.18
C ASP A 83 17.58 -5.31 -8.50
N LYS A 84 17.96 -4.20 -7.89
CA LYS A 84 19.21 -4.10 -7.16
C LYS A 84 18.89 -4.09 -5.67
N GLU A 85 19.68 -4.84 -4.93
CA GLU A 85 19.47 -4.93 -3.49
C GLU A 85 19.56 -3.58 -2.81
N LEU A 86 20.44 -2.70 -3.30
CA LEU A 86 20.56 -1.37 -2.76
C LEU A 86 19.25 -0.59 -2.88
N ASP A 87 18.57 -0.70 -4.01
CA ASP A 87 17.31 -0.01 -4.20
C ASP A 87 16.24 -0.55 -3.26
N LYS A 88 16.24 -1.86 -3.02
CA LYS A 88 15.31 -2.46 -2.06
C LYS A 88 15.57 -1.96 -0.65
N ILE A 89 16.84 -1.89 -0.27
CA ILE A 89 17.20 -1.41 1.07
C ILE A 89 16.77 0.04 1.24
N ILE A 90 17.02 0.90 0.26
CA ILE A 90 16.63 2.30 0.33
C ILE A 90 15.11 2.41 0.45
N GLY A 91 14.37 1.63 -0.34
CA GLY A 91 12.92 1.63 -0.27
C GLY A 91 12.41 1.23 1.11
N LEU A 92 12.99 0.19 1.69
CA LEU A 92 12.60 -0.26 3.02
C LEU A 92 12.96 0.75 4.09
N GLU A 93 14.12 1.40 3.97
CA GLU A 93 14.54 2.43 4.93
C GLU A 93 13.60 3.63 4.90
N LEU A 94 13.01 3.93 3.74
CA LEU A 94 12.03 4.99 3.62
C LEU A 94 10.65 4.55 4.10
N GLY A 95 10.54 3.30 4.57
CA GLY A 95 9.33 2.83 5.22
C GLY A 95 8.27 2.29 4.28
N SER A 96 8.66 1.77 3.11
CA SER A 96 7.69 1.09 2.26
C SER A 96 7.25 -0.20 2.92
N ASP A 97 6.00 -0.58 2.69
CA ASP A 97 5.44 -1.82 3.22
C ASP A 97 5.75 -3.00 2.33
N ASP A 98 6.07 -2.75 1.08
CA ASP A 98 6.41 -3.81 0.14
C ASP A 98 7.17 -3.22 -1.04
N TYR A 99 7.82 -4.10 -1.79
CA TYR A 99 8.63 -3.73 -2.95
C TYR A 99 8.42 -4.79 -4.02
N VAL A 100 7.96 -4.39 -5.19
CA VAL A 100 7.66 -5.31 -6.28
C VAL A 100 8.51 -4.97 -7.50
N THR A 101 9.22 -5.96 -8.02
CA THR A 101 10.11 -5.77 -9.16
C THR A 101 9.39 -6.07 -10.48
N LYS A 102 9.56 -5.18 -11.45
CA LYS A 102 9.02 -5.41 -12.80
C LYS A 102 9.89 -6.42 -13.55
N PRO A 103 9.32 -7.25 -14.43
CA PRO A 103 7.90 -7.36 -14.68
C PRO A 103 7.19 -8.14 -13.58
N TYR A 104 6.00 -7.70 -13.24
CA TYR A 104 5.18 -8.39 -12.25
C TYR A 104 3.80 -8.65 -12.85
N SER A 105 3.12 -9.64 -12.29
CA SER A 105 1.75 -9.93 -12.68
C SER A 105 0.81 -8.93 -12.00
N PRO A 106 -0.18 -8.36 -12.70
CA PRO A 106 -1.18 -7.53 -12.03
C PRO A 106 -1.87 -8.25 -10.88
N LYS A 107 -2.07 -9.56 -11.00
CA LYS A 107 -2.67 -10.35 -9.91
C LYS A 107 -1.77 -10.39 -8.70
N GLU A 108 -0.46 -10.47 -8.90
CA GLU A 108 0.48 -10.45 -7.78
C GLU A 108 0.37 -9.14 -7.03
N LEU A 109 0.33 -8.03 -7.75
CA LEU A 109 0.20 -6.71 -7.12
C LEU A 109 -1.10 -6.60 -6.35
N VAL A 110 -2.20 -7.08 -6.93
CA VAL A 110 -3.51 -7.07 -6.26
C VAL A 110 -3.45 -7.86 -4.96
N LEU A 111 -2.83 -9.03 -4.96
CA LEU A 111 -2.71 -9.83 -3.74
C LEU A 111 -1.92 -9.10 -2.66
N ARG A 112 -0.84 -8.42 -3.05
CA ARG A 112 -0.06 -7.63 -2.08
C ARG A 112 -0.86 -6.47 -1.53
N VAL A 113 -1.61 -5.78 -2.38
CA VAL A 113 -2.50 -4.70 -1.95
C VAL A 113 -3.53 -5.22 -0.96
N ASN A 114 -4.19 -6.33 -1.29
CA ASN A 114 -5.21 -6.92 -0.42
C ASN A 114 -4.62 -7.29 0.94
N ASN A 115 -3.41 -7.85 0.95
CA ASN A 115 -2.75 -8.25 2.20
C ASN A 115 -2.43 -7.03 3.07
N ILE A 116 -1.93 -5.96 2.47
CA ILE A 116 -1.61 -4.75 3.22
C ILE A 116 -2.88 -4.11 3.76
N MET A 117 -3.89 -3.98 2.93
CA MET A 117 -5.16 -3.36 3.36
C MET A 117 -5.78 -4.14 4.52
N ARG A 118 -5.76 -5.47 4.44
CA ARG A 118 -6.30 -6.30 5.51
C ARG A 118 -5.48 -6.14 6.78
N ARG A 119 -4.16 -6.19 6.66
CA ARG A 119 -3.28 -6.11 7.82
C ARG A 119 -3.42 -4.76 8.54
N VAL A 120 -3.43 -3.67 7.78
CA VAL A 120 -3.41 -2.34 8.36
C VAL A 120 -4.80 -1.94 8.88
N TYR A 121 -5.83 -2.10 8.05
CA TYR A 121 -7.13 -1.53 8.37
C TYR A 121 -8.07 -2.48 9.12
N THR A 122 -7.99 -3.77 8.84
CA THR A 122 -8.79 -4.74 9.56
C THR A 122 -8.30 -4.92 10.98
N LYS A 123 -6.98 -4.90 11.17
CA LYS A 123 -6.40 -5.02 12.51
C LYS A 123 -6.83 -3.87 13.41
N ASP A 124 -6.84 -2.65 12.89
CA ASP A 124 -7.31 -1.51 13.64
C ASP A 124 -8.78 -1.68 14.02
N LYS A 125 -9.57 -2.13 13.07
CA LYS A 125 -10.97 -2.39 13.32
C LYS A 125 -11.18 -3.48 14.37
N GLN A 126 -10.37 -4.52 14.34
CA GLN A 126 -10.43 -5.59 15.34
C GLN A 126 -10.09 -5.07 16.73
N ASN A 127 -9.07 -4.23 16.82
CA ASN A 127 -8.68 -3.66 18.10
C ASN A 127 -9.81 -2.85 18.73
N ILE A 128 -10.51 -2.09 17.93
CA ILE A 128 -11.66 -1.33 18.40
C ILE A 128 -12.74 -2.27 18.91
N THR A 129 -13.05 -3.29 18.16
CA THR A 129 -14.06 -4.29 18.54
C THR A 129 -13.63 -5.04 19.79
N TYR A 130 -12.37 -5.37 19.86
CA TYR A 130 -11.80 -6.14 20.94
C TYR A 130 -11.92 -5.44 22.27
N LYS A 131 -11.74 -4.15 22.29
CA LYS A 131 -11.88 -3.38 23.52
C LYS A 131 -13.28 -3.50 24.09
N ASP A 132 -14.25 -3.72 23.23
CA ASP A 132 -15.64 -3.81 23.67
C ASP A 132 -15.93 -5.11 24.39
N TYR A 133 -15.24 -6.22 24.03
CA TYR A 133 -15.53 -7.50 24.65
C TYR A 133 -14.27 -8.17 25.21
N MET A 134 -13.18 -7.66 24.88
CA MET A 134 -11.99 -8.14 25.16
C MET A 134 -11.48 -9.48 24.89
N VAL A 135 -11.05 -9.67 23.94
CA VAL A 135 -10.30 -10.48 23.39
C VAL A 135 -9.76 -10.81 22.35
N ASP A 136 -9.36 -10.82 21.16
CA ASP A 136 -8.71 -11.41 20.23
C ASP A 136 -8.17 -11.97 19.54
N VAL A 137 -8.35 -11.99 19.08
CA VAL A 137 -7.91 -12.95 18.42
C VAL A 137 -6.97 -12.97 17.90
N ASP A 138 -6.38 -12.49 17.56
CA ASP A 138 -5.60 -12.80 17.24
C ASP A 138 -5.22 -13.18 17.42
N LYS A 139 -5.45 -13.04 17.35
CA LYS A 139 -5.37 -13.69 17.60
C LYS A 139 -5.30 -14.50 17.52
N ARG A 140 -5.22 -14.43 17.11
CA ARG A 140 -5.56 -15.27 17.09
C ARG A 140 -5.35 -15.78 17.86
N MET A 141 -5.10 -15.12 18.03
CA MET A 141 -5.27 -15.41 18.72
C MET A 141 -5.50 -15.44 19.52
N VAL A 142 -5.39 -14.79 19.51
CA VAL A 142 -5.96 -14.88 20.35
C VAL A 142 -6.42 -14.96 20.74
N LEU A 143 -6.31 -14.51 20.62
CA LEU A 143 -7.00 -14.77 21.15
C LEU A 143 -7.38 -15.13 21.44
N LEU A 144 -7.35 -14.93 21.38
CA LEU A 144 -8.03 -15.31 21.82
C LEU A 144 -8.10 -15.58 22.40
N ASN A 145 -7.80 -15.27 22.38
CA ASN A 145 -8.17 -15.48 22.99
C ASN A 145 -8.42 -15.64 23.41
N ASN A 146 -8.23 -15.39 23.17
CA ASN A 146 -8.79 -15.54 23.45
C ASN A 146 -9.05 -15.82 23.35
N GLN A 147 -8.87 -15.88 22.89
CA GLN A 147 -9.29 -16.27 22.69
C GLN A 147 -9.24 -16.56 22.42
N ASN A 148 -8.89 -16.42 22.14
CA ASN A 148 -9.11 -16.74 22.00
C ASN A 148 -9.15 -16.92 21.80
N ILE A 149 -8.94 -16.83 21.47
CA ILE A 149 -9.26 -17.04 21.30
C ILE A 149 -9.15 -17.24 20.97
N ASN A 150 -8.80 -17.29 20.44
CA ASN A 150 -8.94 -17.50 20.26
C ASN A 150 -8.94 -17.62 19.89
N LEU A 151 -8.67 -17.57 19.37
CA LEU A 151 -8.92 -17.69 19.12
C LEU A 151 -8.83 -17.92 18.63
N GLN A 152 -8.54 -18.07 18.20
CA GLN A 152 -8.65 -18.23 17.88
C GLN A 152 -8.55 -18.36 17.39
N ARG A 153 -8.23 -18.25 16.99
CA ARG A 153 -8.44 -18.21 16.65
C ARG A 153 -8.50 -18.42 16.44
#